data_83f3f8d26f32bebf14e5f97f2edccb00
#
_entry.id   83f3f8d26f32bebf14e5f97f2edccb00
#
_cell.length_a   1.000
_cell.length_b   1.000
_cell.length_c   1.000
_cell.angle_alpha   90.00
_cell.angle_beta   90.00
_cell.angle_gamma   90.00
#
_symmetry.space_group_name_H-M   'P 1'
#
loop_
_entity.id
_entity.type
_entity.pdbx_description
1 polymer ?
#
loop_
_entity_poly.entity_id
_entity_poly.type
_entity_poly.pdbx_seq_one_letter_code
_entity_poly.pdbx_strand_id
1 'polypeptide(L)'
;SAESFAKKRVIFGGGPAGGTFQVVANGIQVYKPIKAEEDFSVKAQTSAGSVENLRKTDAGRQQMSVVYSGHVWLGRNGQMKNDPKKYENVLAVAWLYGAPAQMVVRADSGIKSVKDLAGKKVGVGNAGSGAFANCELFFSHMGVWDKIERNAMGYNDAAAAFGNNQLDAFWLFTAFPSGAVIMAAQTNDIALV
;
A
#
# COMPACT_ATOMS: atom_id res chain seq x y z
N SER A 1 38.95 24.62 11.19
CA SER A 1 38.00 23.60 11.66
C SER A 1 36.83 23.53 10.65
N ALA A 2 36.76 22.44 9.88
CA ALA A 2 35.63 22.22 9.01
C ALA A 2 34.40 21.98 9.91
N GLU A 3 33.43 22.88 9.87
CA GLU A 3 32.13 22.64 10.47
C GLU A 3 31.50 21.44 9.74
N SER A 4 31.43 20.30 10.40
CA SER A 4 30.70 19.14 9.94
C SER A 4 29.19 19.47 10.06
N PHE A 5 28.59 20.01 9.01
CA PHE A 5 27.15 20.14 8.93
C PHE A 5 26.53 18.75 8.93
N ALA A 6 25.66 18.49 9.90
CA ALA A 6 24.94 17.23 9.93
C ALA A 6 24.11 17.06 8.63
N LYS A 7 24.24 15.90 7.97
CA LYS A 7 23.50 15.58 6.73
C LYS A 7 22.01 15.82 6.93
N LYS A 8 21.37 16.53 5.98
CA LYS A 8 19.93 16.73 5.99
C LYS A 8 19.22 15.37 5.84
N ARG A 9 18.38 15.01 6.78
CA ARG A 9 17.64 13.77 6.74
C ARG A 9 16.36 13.92 5.92
N VAL A 10 16.23 13.13 4.85
CA VAL A 10 15.04 13.01 4.01
C VAL A 10 14.29 11.75 4.42
N ILE A 11 13.09 11.89 4.95
CA ILE A 11 12.20 10.77 5.25
C ILE A 11 11.43 10.44 3.97
N PHE A 12 11.53 9.16 3.56
CA PHE A 12 10.83 8.63 2.40
C PHE A 12 9.76 7.64 2.86
N GLY A 13 8.48 8.01 2.72
CA GLY A 13 7.34 7.18 3.06
C GLY A 13 7.16 6.04 2.06
N GLY A 14 7.27 4.81 2.54
CA GLY A 14 7.01 3.58 1.80
C GLY A 14 5.57 3.11 1.94
N GLY A 15 5.38 1.91 2.44
CA GLY A 15 4.07 1.28 2.63
C GLY A 15 4.13 0.14 3.63
N PRO A 16 3.11 -0.71 3.67
CA PRO A 16 3.12 -1.89 4.51
C PRO A 16 4.15 -2.91 4.02
N ALA A 17 4.66 -3.73 4.93
CA ALA A 17 5.52 -4.85 4.61
C ALA A 17 4.83 -5.80 3.60
N GLY A 18 5.61 -6.38 2.69
CA GLY A 18 5.10 -7.20 1.59
C GLY A 18 4.59 -6.44 0.36
N GLY A 19 4.46 -5.11 0.46
CA GLY A 19 4.04 -4.24 -0.65
C GLY A 19 5.21 -3.57 -1.36
N THR A 20 5.04 -3.28 -2.65
CA THR A 20 6.08 -2.69 -3.51
C THR A 20 6.48 -1.27 -3.08
N PHE A 21 5.58 -0.48 -2.47
CA PHE A 21 5.92 0.84 -1.93
C PHE A 21 7.09 0.77 -0.96
N GLN A 22 7.08 -0.22 -0.05
CA GLN A 22 8.15 -0.40 0.92
C GLN A 22 9.44 -0.90 0.26
N VAL A 23 9.33 -1.77 -0.74
CA VAL A 23 10.50 -2.24 -1.52
C VAL A 23 11.18 -1.06 -2.21
N VAL A 24 10.42 -0.18 -2.86
CA VAL A 24 10.94 1.03 -3.51
C VAL A 24 11.63 1.95 -2.51
N ALA A 25 10.98 2.24 -1.37
CA ALA A 25 11.55 3.11 -0.33
C ALA A 25 12.88 2.55 0.21
N ASN A 26 12.92 1.25 0.49
CA ASN A 26 14.14 0.57 0.95
C ASN A 26 15.23 0.59 -0.13
N GLY A 27 14.87 0.33 -1.40
CA GLY A 27 15.79 0.39 -2.53
C GLY A 27 16.46 1.77 -2.67
N ILE A 28 15.67 2.83 -2.57
CA ILE A 28 16.17 4.22 -2.62
C ILE A 28 17.12 4.49 -1.43
N GLN A 29 16.77 4.05 -0.22
CA GLN A 29 17.62 4.24 0.98
C GLN A 29 19.00 3.60 0.81
N VAL A 30 19.08 2.43 0.17
CA VAL A 30 20.35 1.67 0.04
C VAL A 30 21.08 1.93 -1.28
N TYR A 31 20.49 2.68 -2.20
CA TYR A 31 21.07 2.96 -3.50
C TYR A 31 22.41 3.71 -3.34
N LYS A 32 23.49 3.12 -3.88
CA LYS A 32 24.86 3.61 -3.65
C LYS A 32 25.08 5.08 -3.97
N PRO A 33 24.62 5.64 -5.12
CA PRO A 33 24.77 7.07 -5.40
C PRO A 33 24.11 7.97 -4.33
N ILE A 34 22.90 7.63 -3.86
CA ILE A 34 22.24 8.39 -2.78
C ILE A 34 22.99 8.27 -1.46
N LYS A 35 23.55 7.09 -1.15
CA LYS A 35 24.36 6.90 0.06
C LYS A 35 25.69 7.66 0.03
N ALA A 36 26.20 7.94 -1.16
CA ALA A 36 27.46 8.69 -1.36
C ALA A 36 27.27 10.21 -1.21
N GLU A 37 26.02 10.73 -1.26
CA GLU A 37 25.76 12.15 -1.06
C GLU A 37 26.21 12.63 0.31
N GLU A 38 26.85 13.78 0.36
CA GLU A 38 27.35 14.36 1.60
C GLU A 38 26.32 15.27 2.27
N ASP A 39 25.46 15.93 1.49
CA ASP A 39 24.50 16.94 1.97
C ASP A 39 23.24 16.33 2.59
N PHE A 40 22.83 15.14 2.16
CA PHE A 40 21.62 14.51 2.69
C PHE A 40 21.74 12.98 2.82
N SER A 41 20.80 12.41 3.58
CA SER A 41 20.60 10.97 3.70
C SER A 41 19.12 10.64 3.58
N VAL A 42 18.79 9.52 2.93
CA VAL A 42 17.41 9.05 2.83
C VAL A 42 17.14 7.96 3.88
N LYS A 43 16.05 8.13 4.61
CA LYS A 43 15.53 7.14 5.56
C LYS A 43 14.16 6.64 5.06
N ALA A 44 14.10 5.37 4.66
CA ALA A 44 12.83 4.71 4.38
C ALA A 44 12.03 4.55 5.68
N GLN A 45 10.73 4.82 5.59
CA GLN A 45 9.79 4.67 6.70
C GLN A 45 8.58 3.89 6.24
N THR A 46 8.18 2.88 7.02
CA THR A 46 6.92 2.17 6.81
C THR A 46 5.72 3.07 7.05
N SER A 47 4.64 2.79 6.38
CA SER A 47 3.35 3.48 6.55
C SER A 47 2.20 2.53 6.23
N ALA A 48 0.96 2.94 6.51
CA ALA A 48 -0.20 2.22 6.01
C ALA A 48 -0.30 2.26 4.47
N GLY A 49 0.34 3.22 3.80
CA GLY A 49 0.38 3.35 2.35
C GLY A 49 -0.09 4.72 1.85
N SER A 50 -0.66 4.74 0.65
CA SER A 50 -0.90 5.94 -0.16
C SER A 50 -1.59 7.10 0.55
N VAL A 51 -2.70 6.85 1.27
CA VAL A 51 -3.48 7.93 1.91
C VAL A 51 -2.71 8.53 3.09
N GLU A 52 -2.10 7.70 3.92
CA GLU A 52 -1.25 8.17 5.01
C GLU A 52 -0.04 8.96 4.49
N ASN A 53 0.58 8.46 3.42
CA ASN A 53 1.72 9.11 2.78
C ASN A 53 1.35 10.51 2.25
N LEU A 54 0.23 10.62 1.55
CA LEU A 54 -0.28 11.91 1.08
C LEU A 54 -0.43 12.91 2.22
N ARG A 55 -1.08 12.49 3.32
CA ARG A 55 -1.30 13.33 4.51
C ARG A 55 0.00 13.76 5.18
N LYS A 56 0.94 12.83 5.33
CA LYS A 56 2.24 13.12 5.99
C LYS A 56 3.12 14.02 5.13
N THR A 57 3.12 13.83 3.81
CA THR A 57 3.89 14.66 2.88
C THR A 57 3.33 16.08 2.84
N ASP A 58 2.01 16.24 2.72
CA ASP A 58 1.37 17.55 2.75
C ASP A 58 1.64 18.31 4.06
N ALA A 59 1.67 17.60 5.17
CA ALA A 59 1.96 18.17 6.50
C ALA A 59 3.45 18.40 6.77
N GLY A 60 4.36 18.12 5.81
CA GLY A 60 5.81 18.27 5.98
C GLY A 60 6.44 17.24 6.94
N ARG A 61 5.69 16.24 7.41
CA ARG A 61 6.21 15.20 8.32
C ARG A 61 7.10 14.17 7.64
N GLN A 62 7.06 14.11 6.32
CA GLN A 62 8.01 13.41 5.45
C GLN A 62 8.22 14.23 4.18
N GLN A 63 9.39 14.12 3.57
CA GLN A 63 9.75 14.96 2.43
C GLN A 63 9.37 14.29 1.10
N MET A 64 9.40 12.97 1.04
CA MET A 64 9.07 12.19 -0.15
C MET A 64 8.26 10.96 0.22
N SER A 65 7.48 10.44 -0.72
CA SER A 65 6.72 9.20 -0.51
C SER A 65 6.19 8.60 -1.81
N VAL A 66 5.80 7.33 -1.75
CA VAL A 66 5.05 6.71 -2.83
C VAL A 66 3.55 6.88 -2.58
N VAL A 67 2.85 7.41 -3.57
CA VAL A 67 1.39 7.66 -3.49
C VAL A 67 0.75 7.23 -4.82
N TYR A 68 -0.43 6.65 -4.79
CA TYR A 68 -1.20 6.40 -6.01
C TYR A 68 -1.64 7.72 -6.65
N SER A 69 -1.46 7.86 -7.95
CA SER A 69 -1.82 9.08 -8.70
C SER A 69 -3.28 9.50 -8.50
N GLY A 70 -4.20 8.55 -8.45
CA GLY A 70 -5.62 8.82 -8.15
C GLY A 70 -5.83 9.46 -6.78
N HIS A 71 -5.10 9.04 -5.74
CA HIS A 71 -5.20 9.66 -4.41
C HIS A 71 -4.58 11.06 -4.36
N VAL A 72 -3.50 11.30 -5.12
CA VAL A 72 -2.96 12.67 -5.27
C VAL A 72 -4.01 13.58 -5.91
N TRP A 73 -4.65 13.11 -6.99
CA TRP A 73 -5.68 13.88 -7.67
C TRP A 73 -6.89 14.15 -6.78
N LEU A 74 -7.45 13.12 -6.14
CA LEU A 74 -8.57 13.25 -5.21
C LEU A 74 -8.23 14.18 -4.04
N GLY A 75 -7.06 14.02 -3.46
CA GLY A 75 -6.60 14.84 -2.32
C GLY A 75 -6.42 16.30 -2.70
N ARG A 76 -5.80 16.59 -3.83
CA ARG A 76 -5.65 17.99 -4.30
C ARG A 76 -6.98 18.68 -4.59
N ASN A 77 -8.00 17.93 -4.98
CA ASN A 77 -9.34 18.45 -5.27
C ASN A 77 -10.29 18.41 -4.06
N GLY A 78 -9.87 17.91 -2.89
CA GLY A 78 -10.72 17.79 -1.71
C GLY A 78 -11.84 16.74 -1.90
N GLN A 79 -11.58 15.71 -2.69
CA GLN A 79 -12.55 14.67 -3.06
C GLN A 79 -12.24 13.30 -2.43
N MET A 80 -11.32 13.26 -1.44
CA MET A 80 -11.09 12.04 -0.68
C MET A 80 -12.32 11.69 0.15
N LYS A 81 -12.70 10.41 0.18
CA LYS A 81 -13.85 9.94 0.97
C LYS A 81 -13.68 10.31 2.44
N ASN A 82 -14.68 10.97 3.03
CA ASN A 82 -14.68 11.43 4.42
C ASN A 82 -13.51 12.36 4.80
N ASP A 83 -12.89 13.00 3.82
CA ASP A 83 -11.76 13.91 4.02
C ASP A 83 -11.76 15.01 2.94
N PRO A 84 -12.54 16.08 3.14
CA PRO A 84 -12.71 17.15 2.16
C PRO A 84 -11.52 18.12 2.11
N LYS A 85 -10.47 17.87 2.91
CA LYS A 85 -9.25 18.70 2.91
C LYS A 85 -8.58 18.65 1.53
N LYS A 86 -8.12 19.80 1.05
CA LYS A 86 -7.22 19.89 -0.10
C LYS A 86 -5.77 19.75 0.37
N TYR A 87 -5.04 18.84 -0.29
CA TYR A 87 -3.63 18.57 -0.04
C TYR A 87 -2.79 19.33 -1.08
N GLU A 88 -2.46 20.59 -0.82
CA GLU A 88 -1.88 21.51 -1.80
C GLU A 88 -0.34 21.50 -1.80
N ASN A 89 0.28 21.02 -0.71
CA ASN A 89 1.74 21.04 -0.55
C ASN A 89 2.45 19.79 -1.12
N VAL A 90 1.78 19.02 -1.98
CA VAL A 90 2.37 17.83 -2.61
C VAL A 90 2.59 18.05 -4.10
N LEU A 91 3.79 17.66 -4.56
CA LEU A 91 4.20 17.71 -5.96
C LEU A 91 4.54 16.30 -6.46
N ALA A 92 4.16 16.00 -7.71
CA ALA A 92 4.58 14.78 -8.37
C ALA A 92 6.03 14.92 -8.85
N VAL A 93 6.86 13.92 -8.54
CA VAL A 93 8.28 13.89 -8.94
C VAL A 93 8.47 12.95 -10.13
N ALA A 94 7.94 11.72 -10.03
CA ALA A 94 8.07 10.71 -11.09
C ALA A 94 6.94 9.69 -10.99
N TRP A 95 6.63 9.08 -12.14
CA TRP A 95 5.86 7.84 -12.18
C TRP A 95 6.82 6.65 -11.99
N LEU A 96 6.48 5.71 -11.12
CA LEU A 96 7.34 4.58 -10.80
C LEU A 96 6.88 3.28 -11.48
N TYR A 97 5.61 2.89 -11.30
CA TYR A 97 5.05 1.65 -11.82
C TYR A 97 3.51 1.63 -11.74
N GLY A 98 2.89 0.69 -12.45
CA GLY A 98 1.47 0.38 -12.30
C GLY A 98 1.22 -0.55 -11.10
N ALA A 99 0.16 -0.29 -10.36
CA ALA A 99 -0.26 -1.11 -9.24
C ALA A 99 -1.62 -1.76 -9.54
N PRO A 100 -1.65 -2.98 -10.10
CA PRO A 100 -2.91 -3.69 -10.34
C PRO A 100 -3.57 -4.11 -9.02
N ALA A 101 -4.89 -4.22 -9.05
CA ALA A 101 -5.66 -4.91 -8.04
C ALA A 101 -5.40 -6.42 -8.14
N GLN A 102 -5.23 -7.06 -7.00
CA GLN A 102 -5.04 -8.50 -6.91
C GLN A 102 -5.91 -9.03 -5.78
N MET A 103 -6.75 -10.03 -6.06
CA MET A 103 -7.51 -10.77 -5.06
C MET A 103 -6.96 -12.18 -5.00
N VAL A 104 -6.38 -12.54 -3.87
CA VAL A 104 -5.81 -13.87 -3.64
C VAL A 104 -6.85 -14.74 -2.95
N VAL A 105 -7.05 -15.93 -3.48
CA VAL A 105 -7.94 -16.96 -2.94
C VAL A 105 -7.24 -18.33 -2.99
N ARG A 106 -7.75 -19.35 -2.26
CA ARG A 106 -7.29 -20.73 -2.48
C ARG A 106 -7.81 -21.23 -3.82
N ALA A 107 -7.00 -21.98 -4.56
CA ALA A 107 -7.34 -22.49 -5.87
C ALA A 107 -8.57 -23.43 -5.83
N ASP A 108 -8.73 -24.16 -4.74
CA ASP A 108 -9.85 -25.09 -4.49
C ASP A 108 -11.06 -24.44 -3.79
N SER A 109 -11.03 -23.15 -3.49
CA SER A 109 -12.08 -22.44 -2.75
C SER A 109 -13.42 -22.33 -3.47
N GLY A 110 -13.44 -22.54 -4.79
CA GLY A 110 -14.61 -22.28 -5.64
C GLY A 110 -14.89 -20.81 -5.90
N ILE A 111 -14.10 -19.86 -5.33
CA ILE A 111 -14.22 -18.43 -5.57
C ILE A 111 -13.63 -18.12 -6.94
N LYS A 112 -14.45 -17.61 -7.87
CA LYS A 112 -14.05 -17.28 -9.25
C LYS A 112 -14.23 -15.81 -9.58
N SER A 113 -14.87 -15.06 -8.67
CA SER A 113 -15.14 -13.64 -8.84
C SER A 113 -15.28 -12.95 -7.49
N VAL A 114 -15.20 -11.63 -7.48
CA VAL A 114 -15.44 -10.82 -6.27
C VAL A 114 -16.85 -11.05 -5.69
N LYS A 115 -17.84 -11.41 -6.52
CA LYS A 115 -19.22 -11.68 -6.05
C LYS A 115 -19.32 -12.91 -5.17
N ASP A 116 -18.42 -13.89 -5.35
CA ASP A 116 -18.38 -15.13 -4.57
C ASP A 116 -17.80 -14.93 -3.15
N LEU A 117 -17.33 -13.72 -2.85
CA LEU A 117 -16.81 -13.35 -1.53
C LEU A 117 -17.90 -13.07 -0.49
N ALA A 118 -19.19 -13.05 -0.86
CA ALA A 118 -20.28 -12.85 0.09
C ALA A 118 -20.21 -13.88 1.23
N GLY A 119 -20.25 -13.41 2.49
CA GLY A 119 -20.10 -14.23 3.70
C GLY A 119 -18.67 -14.69 4.00
N LYS A 120 -17.67 -14.26 3.24
CA LYS A 120 -16.27 -14.67 3.40
C LYS A 120 -15.49 -13.69 4.26
N LYS A 121 -14.44 -14.20 4.92
CA LYS A 121 -13.45 -13.39 5.67
C LYS A 121 -12.40 -12.87 4.72
N VAL A 122 -12.37 -11.55 4.52
CA VAL A 122 -11.51 -10.92 3.52
C VAL A 122 -10.55 -9.91 4.17
N GLY A 123 -9.26 -10.08 3.92
CA GLY A 123 -8.25 -9.08 4.21
C GLY A 123 -8.36 -7.92 3.21
N VAL A 124 -8.69 -6.70 3.70
CA VAL A 124 -9.05 -5.55 2.83
C VAL A 124 -7.98 -4.46 2.76
N GLY A 125 -6.80 -4.72 3.31
CA GLY A 125 -5.72 -3.74 3.46
C GLY A 125 -5.79 -2.98 4.79
N ASN A 126 -4.72 -2.25 5.14
CA ASN A 126 -4.68 -1.48 6.38
C ASN A 126 -5.74 -0.38 6.41
N ALA A 127 -6.37 -0.18 7.55
CA ALA A 127 -7.23 0.98 7.76
C ALA A 127 -6.46 2.29 7.43
N GLY A 128 -7.08 3.18 6.67
CA GLY A 128 -6.46 4.43 6.22
C GLY A 128 -5.42 4.28 5.10
N SER A 129 -5.26 3.08 4.54
CA SER A 129 -4.41 2.86 3.37
C SER A 129 -5.13 3.15 2.07
N GLY A 130 -4.34 3.35 1.00
CA GLY A 130 -4.90 3.43 -0.35
C GLY A 130 -5.46 2.10 -0.86
N ALA A 131 -4.89 0.98 -0.42
CA ALA A 131 -5.41 -0.35 -0.75
C ALA A 131 -6.79 -0.57 -0.15
N PHE A 132 -6.99 -0.19 1.13
CA PHE A 132 -8.30 -0.24 1.78
C PHE A 132 -9.31 0.65 1.05
N ALA A 133 -8.95 1.90 0.75
CA ALA A 133 -9.85 2.84 0.05
C ALA A 133 -10.27 2.32 -1.34
N ASN A 134 -9.33 1.74 -2.10
CA ASN A 134 -9.62 1.15 -3.40
C ASN A 134 -10.45 -0.13 -3.28
N CYS A 135 -10.19 -0.98 -2.28
CA CYS A 135 -10.99 -2.17 -1.99
C CYS A 135 -12.44 -1.78 -1.69
N GLU A 136 -12.64 -0.82 -0.77
CA GLU A 136 -13.96 -0.31 -0.41
C GLU A 136 -14.70 0.25 -1.63
N LEU A 137 -14.04 1.08 -2.44
CA LEU A 137 -14.66 1.66 -3.63
C LEU A 137 -15.09 0.58 -4.62
N PHE A 138 -14.20 -0.35 -4.94
CA PHE A 138 -14.45 -1.40 -5.91
C PHE A 138 -15.52 -2.38 -5.42
N PHE A 139 -15.42 -2.86 -4.18
CA PHE A 139 -16.37 -3.81 -3.61
C PHE A 139 -17.75 -3.20 -3.35
N SER A 140 -17.82 -1.91 -3.03
CA SER A 140 -19.09 -1.18 -2.95
C SER A 140 -19.76 -1.10 -4.33
N HIS A 141 -18.99 -0.78 -5.38
CA HIS A 141 -19.50 -0.77 -6.74
C HIS A 141 -20.01 -2.16 -7.18
N MET A 142 -19.32 -3.22 -6.78
CA MET A 142 -19.72 -4.61 -7.05
C MET A 142 -20.86 -5.11 -6.15
N GLY A 143 -21.32 -4.33 -5.17
CA GLY A 143 -22.38 -4.69 -4.22
C GLY A 143 -21.99 -5.80 -3.24
N VAL A 144 -20.69 -5.94 -2.93
CA VAL A 144 -20.14 -7.00 -2.07
C VAL A 144 -19.60 -6.45 -0.74
N TRP A 145 -19.26 -5.16 -0.65
CA TRP A 145 -18.58 -4.57 0.51
C TRP A 145 -19.27 -4.86 1.86
N ASP A 146 -20.60 -4.76 1.92
CA ASP A 146 -21.35 -4.99 3.15
C ASP A 146 -21.75 -6.46 3.36
N LYS A 147 -21.34 -7.34 2.46
CA LYS A 147 -21.63 -8.77 2.50
C LYS A 147 -20.43 -9.62 2.95
N ILE A 148 -19.25 -9.01 3.10
CA ILE A 148 -18.03 -9.69 3.55
C ILE A 148 -17.70 -9.38 5.00
N GLU A 149 -16.99 -10.29 5.67
CA GLU A 149 -16.34 -10.02 6.95
C GLU A 149 -15.00 -9.33 6.69
N ARG A 150 -14.95 -8.02 6.92
CA ARG A 150 -13.81 -7.17 6.60
C ARG A 150 -12.74 -7.25 7.67
N ASN A 151 -11.53 -7.62 7.30
CA ASN A 151 -10.37 -7.68 8.17
C ASN A 151 -9.32 -6.67 7.70
N ALA A 152 -9.21 -5.54 8.42
CA ALA A 152 -8.27 -4.49 8.08
C ALA A 152 -6.87 -4.82 8.61
N MET A 153 -5.94 -5.19 7.73
CA MET A 153 -4.57 -5.58 8.08
C MET A 153 -3.58 -5.37 6.93
N GLY A 154 -2.28 -5.37 7.25
CA GLY A 154 -1.20 -5.27 6.26
C GLY A 154 -1.08 -6.50 5.37
N TYR A 155 -0.34 -6.37 4.27
CA TYR A 155 -0.26 -7.43 3.28
C TYR A 155 0.40 -8.71 3.81
N ASN A 156 1.50 -8.61 4.56
CA ASN A 156 2.14 -9.79 5.15
C ASN A 156 1.26 -10.41 6.24
N ASP A 157 0.59 -9.59 7.05
CA ASP A 157 -0.32 -10.08 8.08
C ASP A 157 -1.51 -10.82 7.44
N ALA A 158 -2.04 -10.27 6.33
CA ALA A 158 -3.11 -10.90 5.57
C ALA A 158 -2.65 -12.22 4.93
N ALA A 159 -1.45 -12.28 4.37
CA ALA A 159 -0.87 -13.52 3.83
C ALA A 159 -0.67 -14.58 4.93
N ALA A 160 -0.19 -14.18 6.11
CA ALA A 160 -0.05 -15.08 7.26
C ALA A 160 -1.40 -15.58 7.78
N ALA A 161 -2.37 -14.69 7.96
CA ALA A 161 -3.74 -15.03 8.37
C ALA A 161 -4.43 -15.97 7.36
N PHE A 162 -4.20 -15.72 6.06
CA PHE A 162 -4.67 -16.60 4.99
C PHE A 162 -4.02 -17.99 5.07
N GLY A 163 -2.70 -18.06 5.26
CA GLY A 163 -1.99 -19.32 5.47
C GLY A 163 -2.50 -20.12 6.67
N ASN A 164 -2.92 -19.44 7.73
CA ASN A 164 -3.48 -20.02 8.95
C ASN A 164 -5.00 -20.29 8.87
N ASN A 165 -5.63 -20.23 7.71
CA ASN A 165 -7.08 -20.40 7.51
C ASN A 165 -7.97 -19.40 8.28
N GLN A 166 -7.42 -18.24 8.65
CA GLN A 166 -8.16 -17.17 9.32
C GLN A 166 -8.83 -16.21 8.32
N LEU A 167 -8.40 -16.24 7.07
CA LEU A 167 -9.00 -15.53 5.93
C LEU A 167 -9.32 -16.50 4.80
N ASP A 168 -10.41 -16.23 4.09
CA ASP A 168 -10.79 -16.92 2.85
C ASP A 168 -10.12 -16.28 1.63
N ALA A 169 -9.87 -14.98 1.69
CA ALA A 169 -9.27 -14.19 0.62
C ALA A 169 -8.56 -12.96 1.19
N PHE A 170 -7.68 -12.35 0.40
CA PHE A 170 -7.14 -11.04 0.71
C PHE A 170 -6.86 -10.20 -0.53
N TRP A 171 -7.11 -8.90 -0.38
CA TRP A 171 -6.95 -7.89 -1.40
C TRP A 171 -5.59 -7.19 -1.31
N LEU A 172 -4.96 -7.00 -2.46
CA LEU A 172 -3.77 -6.16 -2.62
C LEU A 172 -3.99 -5.16 -3.75
N PHE A 173 -3.39 -4.00 -3.59
CA PHE A 173 -3.27 -3.00 -4.64
C PHE A 173 -1.79 -2.61 -4.73
N THR A 174 -1.03 -3.37 -5.50
CA THR A 174 0.44 -3.29 -5.52
C THR A 174 0.99 -3.88 -6.83
N ALA A 175 2.25 -3.62 -7.15
CA ALA A 175 2.90 -4.27 -8.30
C ALA A 175 3.08 -5.79 -8.06
N PHE A 176 3.42 -6.50 -9.11
CA PHE A 176 3.80 -7.91 -9.04
C PHE A 176 5.22 -8.13 -9.60
N PRO A 177 5.93 -9.17 -9.11
CA PRO A 177 5.52 -10.05 -8.02
C PRO A 177 5.44 -9.30 -6.68
N SER A 178 4.42 -9.64 -5.87
CA SER A 178 4.26 -9.10 -4.53
C SER A 178 4.79 -10.08 -3.49
N GLY A 179 5.56 -9.62 -2.51
CA GLY A 179 6.09 -10.45 -1.45
C GLY A 179 5.01 -11.20 -0.66
N ALA A 180 3.86 -10.55 -0.43
CA ALA A 180 2.74 -11.17 0.27
C ALA A 180 2.06 -12.29 -0.56
N VAL A 181 1.97 -12.13 -1.88
CA VAL A 181 1.45 -13.19 -2.77
C VAL A 181 2.40 -14.37 -2.80
N ILE A 182 3.72 -14.13 -2.92
CA ILE A 182 4.74 -15.17 -2.86
C ILE A 182 4.64 -15.93 -1.53
N MET A 183 4.52 -15.21 -0.40
CA MET A 183 4.38 -15.81 0.92
C MET A 183 3.15 -16.72 1.03
N ALA A 184 1.99 -16.28 0.52
CA ALA A 184 0.78 -17.09 0.49
C ALA A 184 0.93 -18.34 -0.38
N ALA A 185 1.61 -18.22 -1.53
CA ALA A 185 1.86 -19.34 -2.46
C ALA A 185 2.86 -20.37 -1.93
N GLN A 186 3.68 -20.04 -0.93
CA GLN A 186 4.60 -21.00 -0.32
C GLN A 186 3.89 -22.07 0.53
N THR A 187 2.71 -21.77 1.05
CA THR A 187 1.98 -22.64 1.98
C THR A 187 0.60 -23.07 1.48
N ASN A 188 0.13 -22.50 0.37
CA ASN A 188 -1.17 -22.79 -0.19
C ASN A 188 -1.10 -22.84 -1.73
N ASP A 189 -1.94 -23.64 -2.33
CA ASP A 189 -2.25 -23.50 -3.74
C ASP A 189 -3.23 -22.33 -3.91
N ILE A 190 -2.82 -21.29 -4.66
CA ILE A 190 -3.54 -20.02 -4.76
C ILE A 190 -3.99 -19.74 -6.19
N ALA A 191 -5.07 -18.97 -6.31
CA ALA A 191 -5.51 -18.34 -7.54
C ALA A 191 -5.67 -16.82 -7.34
N LEU A 192 -5.57 -16.08 -8.43
CA LEU A 192 -5.93 -14.67 -8.51
C LEU A 192 -7.27 -14.53 -9.24
N VAL A 193 -8.21 -13.77 -8.69
CA VAL A 193 -9.56 -13.54 -9.24
C VAL A 193 -9.89 -12.06 -9.31
#